data_ef485e25ae4c6028790bf3b3c96c65b4
#
_entry.id   ef485e25ae4c6028790bf3b3c96c65b4
#
_cell.length_a   1.000
_cell.length_b   1.000
_cell.length_c   1.000
_cell.angle_alpha   90.00
_cell.angle_beta   90.00
_cell.angle_gamma   90.00
#
_symmetry.space_group_name_H-M   'P 1'
#
loop_
_entity.id
_entity.type
_entity.pdbx_description
1 polymer ?
#
loop_
_entity_poly.entity_id
_entity_poly.type
_entity_poly.pdbx_seq_one_letter_code
_entity_poly.pdbx_strand_id
1 'polypeptide(L)'
;MAATLVGKAGIVLKGAYSSASTYEIMDAVSYNNGLYIAEQAVPANTPPTNTTYWQAALDANVLIPNGYNHNGIYRGSNLGTISSLAQLEAFLTEHEVASGKFTNLYLGDYIKIQDGTYNGNWCIAGFGTEANKGSANIPNKNTLSLIPLGNLTSAPMNSTNTTGVSKNTDNPLYAETQGVETAGYQAYWGSDMAQITMPDIEAKLTAVLGTHLKTRDILCSMTMTPTTPSMAGAGANGASTNWGWKAVKAALMTEVQVYGSTVYSSSNFDVGEGYEKLPIFNFISPVGQGRAHWWLRAVASSSHFASAGYSGYADAGGASHSSGVRPLIVVG
;
A
#
# COMPACT_ATOMS: atom_id res chain seq x y z
N MET A 1 -32.41 -64.30 2.09
CA MET A 1 -32.40 -62.83 2.29
C MET A 1 -31.41 -62.30 1.29
N ALA A 2 -31.84 -61.50 0.34
CA ALA A 2 -30.96 -60.81 -0.60
C ALA A 2 -30.20 -59.69 0.15
N ALA A 3 -28.89 -59.70 0.09
CA ALA A 3 -28.05 -58.65 0.64
C ALA A 3 -28.31 -57.38 -0.17
N THR A 4 -28.92 -56.38 0.48
CA THR A 4 -29.01 -55.03 -0.11
C THR A 4 -27.62 -54.43 -0.15
N LEU A 5 -27.10 -54.19 -1.35
CA LEU A 5 -25.84 -53.51 -1.52
C LEU A 5 -26.05 -52.08 -0.99
N VAL A 6 -25.53 -51.79 0.19
CA VAL A 6 -25.44 -50.40 0.67
C VAL A 6 -24.42 -49.73 -0.23
N GLY A 7 -24.91 -48.84 -1.11
CA GLY A 7 -24.07 -48.14 -2.07
C GLY A 7 -22.90 -47.45 -1.40
N LYS A 8 -21.74 -47.38 -2.03
CA LYS A 8 -20.60 -46.62 -1.57
C LYS A 8 -21.03 -45.13 -1.42
N ALA A 9 -21.15 -44.70 -0.18
CA ALA A 9 -21.28 -43.27 0.16
C ALA A 9 -19.90 -42.64 0.00
N GLY A 10 -19.51 -42.31 -1.20
CA GLY A 10 -18.23 -41.69 -1.48
C GLY A 10 -18.40 -40.54 -2.49
N ILE A 11 -17.73 -39.40 -2.23
CA ILE A 11 -17.68 -38.28 -3.17
C ILE A 11 -16.95 -38.76 -4.44
N VAL A 12 -17.55 -38.48 -5.60
CA VAL A 12 -16.99 -38.79 -6.92
C VAL A 12 -16.54 -37.51 -7.61
N LEU A 13 -15.24 -37.34 -7.78
CA LEU A 13 -14.68 -36.14 -8.44
C LEU A 13 -14.92 -36.22 -9.97
N LYS A 14 -15.65 -35.24 -10.51
CA LYS A 14 -15.98 -35.13 -11.95
C LYS A 14 -15.15 -34.08 -12.69
N GLY A 15 -14.24 -33.39 -12.01
CA GLY A 15 -13.46 -32.30 -12.59
C GLY A 15 -14.23 -30.96 -12.65
N ALA A 16 -13.99 -30.16 -13.69
CA ALA A 16 -14.70 -28.89 -13.85
C ALA A 16 -16.18 -29.10 -14.20
N TYR A 17 -17.03 -28.24 -13.66
CA TYR A 17 -18.46 -28.22 -14.03
C TYR A 17 -18.63 -28.00 -15.53
N SER A 18 -19.52 -28.75 -16.13
CA SER A 18 -19.97 -28.60 -17.52
C SER A 18 -21.47 -28.43 -17.56
N SER A 19 -21.96 -27.37 -18.20
CA SER A 19 -23.40 -27.13 -18.37
C SER A 19 -24.09 -28.20 -19.24
N ALA A 20 -23.34 -28.91 -20.09
CA ALA A 20 -23.87 -29.96 -20.95
C ALA A 20 -24.02 -31.30 -20.23
N SER A 21 -23.49 -31.45 -19.01
CA SER A 21 -23.48 -32.71 -18.25
C SER A 21 -24.61 -32.73 -17.23
N THR A 22 -25.06 -33.94 -16.89
CA THR A 22 -25.88 -34.24 -15.71
C THR A 22 -24.97 -34.81 -14.63
N TYR A 23 -25.36 -34.69 -13.38
CA TYR A 23 -24.59 -35.21 -12.25
C TYR A 23 -25.49 -35.97 -11.30
N GLU A 24 -24.90 -36.94 -10.65
CA GLU A 24 -25.59 -37.77 -9.66
C GLU A 24 -25.30 -37.24 -8.25
N ILE A 25 -26.10 -37.68 -7.26
CA ILE A 25 -25.84 -37.42 -5.85
C ILE A 25 -24.40 -37.82 -5.49
N MET A 26 -23.70 -36.99 -4.72
CA MET A 26 -22.28 -37.14 -4.32
C MET A 26 -21.26 -36.92 -5.46
N ASP A 27 -21.69 -36.54 -6.66
CA ASP A 27 -20.74 -36.04 -7.66
C ASP A 27 -20.18 -34.68 -7.20
N ALA A 28 -18.87 -34.50 -7.31
CA ALA A 28 -18.21 -33.26 -6.95
C ALA A 28 -17.55 -32.61 -8.18
N VAL A 29 -17.77 -31.32 -8.34
CA VAL A 29 -17.24 -30.52 -9.46
C VAL A 29 -16.51 -29.29 -8.95
N SER A 30 -15.50 -28.86 -9.68
CA SER A 30 -14.92 -27.52 -9.47
C SER A 30 -15.69 -26.49 -10.30
N TYR A 31 -15.99 -25.34 -9.71
CA TYR A 31 -16.66 -24.23 -10.35
C TYR A 31 -16.29 -22.92 -9.65
N ASN A 32 -15.87 -21.90 -10.41
CA ASN A 32 -15.51 -20.57 -9.87
C ASN A 32 -14.65 -20.64 -8.59
N ASN A 33 -13.55 -21.39 -8.64
CA ASN A 33 -12.61 -21.60 -7.54
C ASN A 33 -13.20 -22.33 -6.31
N GLY A 34 -14.37 -22.92 -6.41
CA GLY A 34 -15.00 -23.72 -5.36
C GLY A 34 -15.05 -25.19 -5.73
N LEU A 35 -15.31 -26.03 -4.73
CA LEU A 35 -15.69 -27.43 -4.86
C LEU A 35 -17.13 -27.60 -4.40
N TYR A 36 -17.98 -28.11 -5.27
CA TYR A 36 -19.40 -28.29 -5.00
C TYR A 36 -19.78 -29.76 -5.14
N ILE A 37 -20.63 -30.22 -4.23
CA ILE A 37 -21.11 -31.60 -4.18
C ILE A 37 -22.60 -31.59 -4.52
N ALA A 38 -23.03 -32.46 -5.43
CA ALA A 38 -24.41 -32.68 -5.74
C ALA A 38 -25.14 -33.36 -4.56
N GLU A 39 -26.18 -32.75 -4.04
CA GLU A 39 -27.04 -33.30 -2.98
C GLU A 39 -28.16 -34.18 -3.53
N GLN A 40 -28.41 -34.07 -4.83
CA GLN A 40 -29.39 -34.87 -5.58
C GLN A 40 -28.98 -34.95 -7.03
N ALA A 41 -29.76 -35.67 -7.85
CA ALA A 41 -29.52 -35.71 -9.31
C ALA A 41 -29.67 -34.30 -9.92
N VAL A 42 -28.61 -33.84 -10.61
CA VAL A 42 -28.53 -32.49 -11.18
C VAL A 42 -28.80 -32.55 -12.68
N PRO A 43 -29.84 -31.86 -13.17
CA PRO A 43 -30.07 -31.74 -14.60
C PRO A 43 -28.97 -30.92 -15.30
N ALA A 44 -28.81 -31.16 -16.62
CA ALA A 44 -27.98 -30.30 -17.44
C ALA A 44 -28.42 -28.81 -17.32
N ASN A 45 -27.49 -27.89 -17.52
CA ASN A 45 -27.68 -26.44 -17.39
C ASN A 45 -28.03 -25.96 -15.97
N THR A 46 -27.70 -26.73 -14.93
CA THR A 46 -27.94 -26.36 -13.53
C THR A 46 -26.58 -26.05 -12.87
N PRO A 47 -26.15 -24.78 -12.84
CA PRO A 47 -24.84 -24.41 -12.32
C PRO A 47 -24.74 -24.59 -10.79
N PRO A 48 -23.50 -24.77 -10.25
CA PRO A 48 -23.26 -24.95 -8.82
C PRO A 48 -23.70 -23.79 -7.91
N THR A 49 -24.09 -22.65 -8.47
CA THR A 49 -24.75 -21.56 -7.74
C THR A 49 -26.21 -21.86 -7.36
N ASN A 50 -26.80 -22.90 -7.91
CA ASN A 50 -28.16 -23.36 -7.55
C ASN A 50 -28.10 -24.24 -6.30
N THR A 51 -28.32 -23.63 -5.14
CA THR A 51 -28.25 -24.30 -3.83
C THR A 51 -29.32 -25.37 -3.59
N THR A 52 -30.29 -25.53 -4.48
CA THR A 52 -31.26 -26.64 -4.43
C THR A 52 -30.60 -27.97 -4.77
N TYR A 53 -29.61 -27.93 -5.66
CA TYR A 53 -28.95 -29.11 -6.19
C TYR A 53 -27.54 -29.30 -5.67
N TRP A 54 -26.87 -28.21 -5.27
CA TRP A 54 -25.46 -28.21 -4.97
C TRP A 54 -25.17 -27.67 -3.57
N GLN A 55 -24.31 -28.36 -2.85
CA GLN A 55 -23.70 -27.89 -1.62
C GLN A 55 -22.25 -27.49 -1.88
N ALA A 56 -21.86 -26.30 -1.46
CA ALA A 56 -20.47 -25.91 -1.43
C ALA A 56 -19.73 -26.73 -0.35
N ALA A 57 -18.84 -27.61 -0.78
CA ALA A 57 -17.93 -28.34 0.11
C ALA A 57 -16.69 -27.50 0.41
N LEU A 58 -16.26 -26.69 -0.55
CA LEU A 58 -15.18 -25.73 -0.43
C LEU A 58 -15.54 -24.55 -1.33
N ASP A 59 -15.87 -23.41 -0.74
CA ASP A 59 -16.01 -22.17 -1.47
C ASP A 59 -14.73 -21.37 -1.28
N ALA A 60 -13.89 -21.32 -2.31
CA ALA A 60 -12.66 -20.56 -2.27
C ALA A 60 -12.91 -19.05 -2.07
N ASN A 61 -14.12 -18.55 -2.42
CA ASN A 61 -14.49 -17.18 -2.13
C ASN A 61 -14.74 -16.94 -0.63
N VAL A 62 -15.01 -18.00 0.15
CA VAL A 62 -15.06 -17.95 1.62
C VAL A 62 -13.67 -18.12 2.23
N LEU A 63 -12.79 -18.90 1.58
CA LEU A 63 -11.42 -19.15 2.03
C LEU A 63 -10.45 -18.07 1.55
N ILE A 64 -10.71 -17.46 0.39
CA ILE A 64 -9.97 -16.28 -0.08
C ILE A 64 -10.69 -15.08 0.48
N PRO A 65 -10.07 -14.36 1.43
CA PRO A 65 -10.71 -13.22 2.07
C PRO A 65 -11.11 -12.19 1.01
N ASN A 66 -12.31 -11.64 1.13
CA ASN A 66 -12.77 -10.52 0.32
C ASN A 66 -12.32 -9.19 0.92
N GLY A 67 -12.13 -8.20 0.08
CA GLY A 67 -11.80 -6.85 0.48
C GLY A 67 -10.46 -6.76 1.19
N TYR A 68 -10.37 -5.94 2.25
CA TYR A 68 -9.10 -5.73 2.98
C TYR A 68 -8.54 -6.99 3.67
N ASN A 69 -9.28 -8.09 3.73
CA ASN A 69 -8.77 -9.38 4.18
C ASN A 69 -7.70 -9.94 3.22
N HIS A 70 -7.61 -9.48 1.98
CA HIS A 70 -6.50 -9.75 1.06
C HIS A 70 -5.14 -9.32 1.63
N ASN A 71 -5.11 -8.49 2.66
CA ASN A 71 -3.91 -8.12 3.41
C ASN A 71 -3.22 -9.32 4.12
N GLY A 72 -3.82 -10.48 4.14
CA GLY A 72 -3.24 -11.72 4.71
C GLY A 72 -2.55 -12.65 3.72
N ILE A 73 -2.52 -12.35 2.41
CA ILE A 73 -2.03 -13.27 1.37
C ILE A 73 -1.00 -12.58 0.48
N TYR A 74 0.22 -13.13 0.44
CA TYR A 74 1.30 -12.66 -0.42
C TYR A 74 1.45 -13.56 -1.66
N ARG A 75 1.62 -12.95 -2.86
CA ARG A 75 1.88 -13.66 -4.11
C ARG A 75 3.08 -13.10 -4.88
N GLY A 76 3.13 -11.80 -5.14
CA GLY A 76 4.26 -11.15 -5.83
C GLY A 76 4.29 -11.35 -7.35
N SER A 77 3.13 -11.50 -8.00
CA SER A 77 3.03 -11.70 -9.46
C SER A 77 3.07 -10.37 -10.23
N ASN A 78 3.60 -10.43 -11.45
CA ASN A 78 3.52 -9.32 -12.40
C ASN A 78 2.12 -9.29 -13.03
N LEU A 79 1.43 -8.16 -12.88
CA LEU A 79 0.09 -7.92 -13.40
C LEU A 79 0.08 -7.08 -14.69
N GLY A 80 1.25 -6.83 -15.28
CA GLY A 80 1.37 -6.09 -16.53
C GLY A 80 1.84 -4.66 -16.39
N THR A 81 1.56 -3.86 -17.41
CA THR A 81 2.04 -2.47 -17.53
C THR A 81 0.87 -1.52 -17.69
N ILE A 82 0.95 -0.38 -17.02
CA ILE A 82 0.02 0.74 -17.12
C ILE A 82 0.82 1.97 -17.58
N SER A 83 0.48 2.47 -18.76
CA SER A 83 1.06 3.67 -19.36
C SER A 83 -0.01 4.68 -19.79
N SER A 84 -1.28 4.38 -19.53
CA SER A 84 -2.40 5.27 -19.84
C SER A 84 -3.56 5.08 -18.85
N LEU A 85 -4.39 6.11 -18.75
CA LEU A 85 -5.59 6.06 -17.91
C LEU A 85 -6.52 4.90 -18.31
N ALA A 86 -6.73 4.68 -19.60
CA ALA A 86 -7.60 3.60 -20.09
C ALA A 86 -7.10 2.20 -19.65
N GLN A 87 -5.78 1.96 -19.61
CA GLN A 87 -5.24 0.71 -19.11
C GLN A 87 -5.47 0.56 -17.59
N LEU A 88 -5.35 1.65 -16.83
CA LEU A 88 -5.67 1.62 -15.41
C LEU A 88 -7.14 1.33 -15.17
N GLU A 89 -8.05 1.98 -15.89
CA GLU A 89 -9.49 1.76 -15.76
C GLU A 89 -9.89 0.33 -16.10
N ALA A 90 -9.29 -0.26 -17.14
CA ALA A 90 -9.48 -1.66 -17.48
C ALA A 90 -8.99 -2.57 -16.34
N PHE A 91 -7.79 -2.31 -15.79
CA PHE A 91 -7.24 -3.05 -14.65
C PHE A 91 -8.14 -2.96 -13.41
N LEU A 92 -8.58 -1.75 -13.01
CA LEU A 92 -9.43 -1.56 -11.84
C LEU A 92 -10.80 -2.26 -12.01
N THR A 93 -11.32 -2.28 -13.23
CA THR A 93 -12.60 -2.94 -13.58
C THR A 93 -12.46 -4.46 -13.55
N GLU A 94 -11.43 -5.01 -14.19
CA GLU A 94 -11.14 -6.46 -14.22
C GLU A 94 -11.01 -7.03 -12.81
N HIS A 95 -10.35 -6.29 -11.93
CA HIS A 95 -10.09 -6.71 -10.56
C HIS A 95 -11.13 -6.24 -9.55
N GLU A 96 -12.25 -5.67 -9.99
CA GLU A 96 -13.38 -5.25 -9.17
C GLU A 96 -12.97 -4.38 -7.95
N VAL A 97 -12.00 -3.47 -8.16
CA VAL A 97 -11.46 -2.62 -7.08
C VAL A 97 -12.52 -1.72 -6.49
N ALA A 98 -13.36 -1.08 -7.32
CA ALA A 98 -14.40 -0.16 -6.87
C ALA A 98 -15.44 -0.82 -5.95
N SER A 99 -15.69 -2.11 -6.10
CA SER A 99 -16.57 -2.89 -5.21
C SER A 99 -15.87 -3.44 -3.96
N GLY A 100 -14.54 -3.30 -3.88
CA GLY A 100 -13.72 -3.84 -2.78
C GLY A 100 -13.57 -5.35 -2.79
N LYS A 101 -13.88 -6.01 -3.90
CA LYS A 101 -13.67 -7.47 -4.01
C LYS A 101 -12.21 -7.82 -4.23
N PHE A 102 -11.46 -6.97 -4.95
CA PHE A 102 -10.05 -7.17 -5.29
C PHE A 102 -9.79 -8.52 -5.96
N THR A 103 -10.65 -8.90 -6.90
CA THR A 103 -10.61 -10.19 -7.57
C THR A 103 -9.23 -10.47 -8.15
N ASN A 104 -8.63 -11.59 -7.72
CA ASN A 104 -7.30 -12.04 -8.13
C ASN A 104 -6.17 -11.01 -7.92
N LEU A 105 -6.25 -10.19 -6.86
CA LEU A 105 -5.18 -9.33 -6.38
C LEU A 105 -4.67 -9.78 -5.01
N TYR A 106 -3.37 -9.73 -4.80
CA TYR A 106 -2.71 -10.15 -3.57
C TYR A 106 -1.56 -9.22 -3.21
N LEU A 107 -1.12 -9.25 -1.96
CA LEU A 107 0.05 -8.48 -1.54
C LEU A 107 1.29 -8.85 -2.37
N GLY A 108 2.09 -7.86 -2.66
CA GLY A 108 3.31 -8.02 -3.44
C GLY A 108 3.10 -8.16 -4.95
N ASP A 109 1.88 -8.41 -5.43
CA ASP A 109 1.58 -8.31 -6.86
C ASP A 109 1.93 -6.90 -7.33
N TYR A 110 2.49 -6.80 -8.52
CA TYR A 110 2.99 -5.51 -9.00
C TYR A 110 2.58 -5.21 -10.43
N ILE A 111 2.38 -3.93 -10.67
CA ILE A 111 2.17 -3.34 -11.98
C ILE A 111 3.35 -2.45 -12.32
N LYS A 112 3.74 -2.43 -13.59
CA LYS A 112 4.72 -1.47 -14.08
C LYS A 112 4.00 -0.20 -14.49
N ILE A 113 4.20 0.90 -13.75
CA ILE A 113 3.69 2.22 -14.14
C ILE A 113 4.77 2.91 -14.98
N GLN A 114 4.36 3.40 -16.15
CA GLN A 114 5.22 4.11 -17.09
C GLN A 114 4.65 5.51 -17.34
N ASP A 115 5.18 6.48 -16.61
CA ASP A 115 4.83 7.90 -16.74
C ASP A 115 5.84 8.69 -17.60
N GLY A 116 6.87 8.00 -18.09
CA GLY A 116 7.95 8.57 -18.90
C GLY A 116 9.11 9.12 -18.08
N THR A 117 8.96 9.34 -16.78
CA THR A 117 9.99 9.91 -15.89
C THR A 117 10.29 8.98 -14.72
N TYR A 118 9.28 8.62 -13.93
CA TYR A 118 9.39 7.80 -12.71
C TYR A 118 8.90 6.39 -12.96
N ASN A 119 9.36 5.79 -14.06
CA ASN A 119 8.98 4.42 -14.42
C ASN A 119 9.39 3.43 -13.33
N GLY A 120 8.48 2.60 -12.88
CA GLY A 120 8.78 1.65 -11.81
C GLY A 120 7.78 0.50 -11.71
N ASN A 121 8.22 -0.56 -11.04
CA ASN A 121 7.36 -1.65 -10.62
C ASN A 121 6.74 -1.28 -9.27
N TRP A 122 5.42 -1.12 -9.24
CA TRP A 122 4.67 -0.72 -8.06
C TRP A 122 3.92 -1.92 -7.50
N CYS A 123 4.29 -2.36 -6.32
CA CYS A 123 3.62 -3.49 -5.69
C CYS A 123 2.47 -3.05 -4.78
N ILE A 124 1.48 -3.93 -4.66
CA ILE A 124 0.38 -3.80 -3.72
C ILE A 124 0.93 -4.00 -2.31
N ALA A 125 1.00 -2.92 -1.55
CA ALA A 125 1.49 -2.89 -0.18
C ALA A 125 0.39 -3.12 0.84
N GLY A 126 -0.86 -2.87 0.45
CA GLY A 126 -2.04 -3.10 1.28
C GLY A 126 -3.33 -2.75 0.54
N PHE A 127 -4.41 -3.28 1.05
CA PHE A 127 -5.78 -3.04 0.59
C PHE A 127 -6.50 -2.19 1.63
N GLY A 128 -6.96 -1.00 1.24
CA GLY A 128 -7.75 -0.10 2.08
C GLY A 128 -7.02 0.45 3.32
N THR A 129 -5.69 0.48 3.34
CA THR A 129 -4.89 0.89 4.51
C THR A 129 -4.94 2.40 4.80
N GLU A 130 -5.28 3.20 3.80
CA GLU A 130 -5.28 4.67 3.89
C GLU A 130 -6.69 5.27 4.05
N ALA A 131 -7.70 4.43 4.26
CA ALA A 131 -9.09 4.89 4.38
C ALA A 131 -9.38 5.54 5.75
N ASN A 132 -10.26 6.52 5.74
CA ASN A 132 -10.80 7.20 6.94
C ASN A 132 -9.75 7.90 7.83
N LYS A 133 -8.69 8.43 7.22
CA LYS A 133 -7.67 9.23 7.90
C LYS A 133 -7.95 10.73 7.69
N GLY A 134 -7.56 11.55 8.65
CA GLY A 134 -7.65 13.00 8.56
C GLY A 134 -9.05 13.52 8.25
N SER A 135 -9.19 14.25 7.15
CA SER A 135 -10.46 14.74 6.60
C SER A 135 -11.24 13.69 5.82
N ALA A 136 -10.81 12.43 5.86
CA ALA A 136 -11.42 11.28 5.18
C ALA A 136 -11.51 11.46 3.66
N ASN A 137 -10.46 11.98 3.02
CA ASN A 137 -10.36 12.09 1.55
C ASN A 137 -10.51 10.73 0.85
N ILE A 138 -10.20 9.62 1.56
CA ILE A 138 -10.50 8.27 1.15
C ILE A 138 -11.57 7.70 2.09
N PRO A 139 -12.87 7.79 1.72
CA PRO A 139 -13.97 7.48 2.63
C PRO A 139 -14.21 5.98 2.82
N ASN A 140 -13.64 5.12 1.99
CA ASN A 140 -13.85 3.68 2.04
C ASN A 140 -12.56 2.90 1.78
N LYS A 141 -12.61 1.60 2.03
CA LYS A 141 -11.46 0.69 1.88
C LYS A 141 -11.27 0.12 0.47
N ASN A 142 -12.00 0.60 -0.53
CA ASN A 142 -11.95 0.08 -1.90
C ASN A 142 -10.78 0.69 -2.69
N THR A 143 -9.58 0.57 -2.14
CA THR A 143 -8.37 1.17 -2.68
C THR A 143 -7.17 0.25 -2.53
N LEU A 144 -6.20 0.43 -3.42
CA LEU A 144 -4.90 -0.23 -3.40
C LEU A 144 -3.84 0.76 -2.92
N SER A 145 -3.11 0.41 -1.88
CA SER A 145 -1.90 1.13 -1.48
C SER A 145 -0.71 0.55 -2.24
N LEU A 146 -0.03 1.36 -3.03
CA LEU A 146 1.07 0.96 -3.89
C LEU A 146 2.37 1.61 -3.44
N ILE A 147 3.45 0.82 -3.43
CA ILE A 147 4.82 1.29 -3.22
C ILE A 147 5.73 0.78 -4.34
N PRO A 148 6.74 1.55 -4.78
CA PRO A 148 7.67 1.05 -5.77
C PRO A 148 8.58 -0.03 -5.16
N LEU A 149 8.86 -1.09 -5.90
CA LEU A 149 9.77 -2.17 -5.50
C LEU A 149 11.24 -1.71 -5.44
N GLY A 150 11.58 -0.69 -6.20
CA GLY A 150 12.90 -0.05 -6.19
C GLY A 150 12.79 1.46 -6.01
N ASN A 151 13.92 2.14 -5.93
CA ASN A 151 13.94 3.59 -5.89
C ASN A 151 13.51 4.16 -7.25
N LEU A 152 12.54 5.07 -7.26
CA LEU A 152 12.11 5.77 -8.48
C LEU A 152 13.16 6.77 -8.94
N THR A 153 13.78 7.43 -7.96
CA THR A 153 14.87 8.40 -8.14
C THR A 153 15.68 8.43 -6.85
N SER A 154 16.69 9.30 -6.81
CA SER A 154 17.44 9.63 -5.60
C SER A 154 17.47 11.14 -5.44
N ALA A 155 17.17 11.60 -4.23
CA ALA A 155 17.16 13.02 -3.89
C ALA A 155 17.51 13.22 -2.40
N PRO A 156 18.00 14.40 -1.99
CA PRO A 156 18.08 14.75 -0.58
C PRO A 156 16.71 15.07 0.01
N MET A 157 16.60 14.99 1.31
CA MET A 157 15.42 15.49 2.01
C MET A 157 15.39 17.01 1.99
N ASN A 158 16.56 17.65 2.17
CA ASN A 158 16.76 19.10 2.13
C ASN A 158 18.05 19.45 1.40
N SER A 159 18.14 20.64 0.85
CA SER A 159 19.35 21.19 0.25
C SER A 159 20.49 21.41 1.28
N THR A 160 20.14 21.52 2.55
CA THR A 160 21.07 21.66 3.66
C THR A 160 20.86 20.55 4.69
N ASN A 161 21.89 20.25 5.51
CA ASN A 161 21.82 19.17 6.49
C ASN A 161 21.04 19.59 7.75
N THR A 162 19.75 19.81 7.58
CA THR A 162 18.80 20.20 8.64
C THR A 162 17.47 19.51 8.44
N THR A 163 16.78 19.18 9.51
CA THR A 163 15.37 18.78 9.52
C THR A 163 14.43 19.96 9.84
N GLY A 164 15.00 21.17 9.99
CA GLY A 164 14.26 22.43 10.00
C GLY A 164 13.75 22.83 8.63
N VAL A 165 13.40 24.10 8.47
CA VAL A 165 12.98 24.66 7.18
C VAL A 165 14.12 24.53 6.17
N SER A 166 13.81 24.03 4.99
CA SER A 166 14.78 24.05 3.89
C SER A 166 15.14 25.47 3.51
N LYS A 167 16.41 25.70 3.21
CA LYS A 167 16.91 27.00 2.71
C LYS A 167 16.93 27.06 1.17
N ASN A 168 16.24 26.18 0.51
CA ASN A 168 16.13 26.15 -0.93
C ASN A 168 15.09 27.18 -1.40
N THR A 169 15.50 28.10 -2.25
CA THR A 169 14.62 29.14 -2.82
C THR A 169 13.53 28.58 -3.72
N ASP A 170 13.70 27.37 -4.25
CA ASP A 170 12.69 26.68 -5.05
C ASP A 170 11.63 25.98 -4.17
N ASN A 171 11.86 25.90 -2.86
CA ASN A 171 10.88 25.40 -1.90
C ASN A 171 9.82 26.49 -1.66
N PRO A 172 8.56 26.28 -2.01
CA PRO A 172 7.52 27.32 -1.90
C PRO A 172 7.32 27.78 -0.45
N LEU A 173 7.47 26.91 0.52
CA LEU A 173 7.32 27.31 1.93
C LEU A 173 8.47 28.20 2.40
N TYR A 174 9.69 27.98 1.90
CA TYR A 174 10.82 28.86 2.18
C TYR A 174 10.65 30.23 1.48
N ALA A 175 10.17 30.20 0.24
CA ALA A 175 9.90 31.42 -0.52
C ALA A 175 8.79 32.28 0.11
N GLU A 176 7.71 31.67 0.59
CA GLU A 176 6.62 32.35 1.31
C GLU A 176 7.09 33.02 2.60
N THR A 177 8.03 32.41 3.30
CA THR A 177 8.56 32.95 4.56
C THR A 177 9.70 33.93 4.35
N GLN A 178 10.13 34.21 3.12
CA GLN A 178 11.27 35.05 2.77
C GLN A 178 12.55 34.69 3.53
N GLY A 179 12.77 33.42 3.79
CA GLY A 179 13.92 32.94 4.53
C GLY A 179 13.84 33.11 6.05
N VAL A 180 12.74 33.63 6.57
CA VAL A 180 12.51 33.60 8.01
C VAL A 180 12.19 32.19 8.44
N GLU A 181 13.01 31.62 9.31
CA GLU A 181 12.75 30.34 9.96
C GLU A 181 11.52 30.47 10.86
N THR A 182 10.34 30.48 10.27
CA THR A 182 9.11 30.46 11.05
C THR A 182 8.87 29.06 11.55
N ALA A 183 8.52 28.96 12.83
CA ALA A 183 8.26 27.71 13.54
C ALA A 183 7.12 26.86 12.95
N GLY A 184 6.63 27.16 11.76
CA GLY A 184 5.47 26.53 11.15
C GLY A 184 5.73 25.47 10.09
N TYR A 185 6.98 25.33 9.59
CA TYR A 185 7.24 24.49 8.40
C TYR A 185 8.51 23.66 8.57
N GLN A 186 8.57 22.87 9.63
CA GLN A 186 9.72 22.03 9.95
C GLN A 186 9.44 20.55 9.66
N ALA A 187 10.43 19.72 9.83
CA ALA A 187 10.37 18.28 9.59
C ALA A 187 10.03 17.93 8.13
N TYR A 188 9.34 16.84 7.91
CA TYR A 188 9.03 16.37 6.57
C TYR A 188 8.24 17.39 5.74
N TRP A 189 7.22 18.02 6.34
CA TRP A 189 6.37 18.93 5.56
C TRP A 189 7.11 20.16 5.02
N GLY A 190 8.07 20.68 5.77
CA GLY A 190 8.91 21.80 5.32
C GLY A 190 10.08 21.42 4.42
N SER A 191 10.29 20.14 4.15
CA SER A 191 11.43 19.65 3.38
C SER A 191 11.28 19.85 1.87
N ASP A 192 12.40 19.94 1.15
CA ASP A 192 12.43 19.94 -0.33
C ASP A 192 11.82 18.66 -0.89
N MET A 193 11.98 17.54 -0.17
CA MET A 193 11.36 16.27 -0.54
C MET A 193 9.84 16.40 -0.64
N ALA A 194 9.21 16.98 0.37
CA ALA A 194 7.75 17.12 0.41
C ALA A 194 7.22 18.22 -0.49
N GLN A 195 8.00 19.30 -0.71
CA GLN A 195 7.52 20.51 -1.39
C GLN A 195 7.96 20.60 -2.87
N ILE A 196 8.97 19.84 -3.25
CA ILE A 196 9.50 19.85 -4.64
C ILE A 196 9.43 18.44 -5.24
N THR A 197 10.09 17.46 -4.62
CA THR A 197 10.23 16.12 -5.19
C THR A 197 8.90 15.36 -5.26
N MET A 198 8.11 15.37 -4.18
CA MET A 198 6.82 14.68 -4.19
C MET A 198 5.81 15.31 -5.15
N PRO A 199 5.63 16.64 -5.22
CA PRO A 199 4.76 17.28 -6.22
C PRO A 199 5.14 16.96 -7.67
N ASP A 200 6.42 16.87 -8.01
CA ASP A 200 6.84 16.45 -9.37
C ASP A 200 6.46 14.99 -9.66
N ILE A 201 6.68 14.08 -8.70
CA ILE A 201 6.24 12.68 -8.82
C ILE A 201 4.71 12.61 -8.96
N GLU A 202 3.96 13.36 -8.16
CA GLU A 202 2.49 13.43 -8.24
C GLU A 202 2.00 13.91 -9.61
N ALA A 203 2.62 14.94 -10.15
CA ALA A 203 2.25 15.48 -11.46
C ALA A 203 2.46 14.44 -12.58
N LYS A 204 3.59 13.73 -12.57
CA LYS A 204 3.89 12.68 -13.57
C LYS A 204 2.93 11.49 -13.44
N LEU A 205 2.72 11.01 -12.23
CA LEU A 205 1.78 9.92 -11.98
C LEU A 205 0.34 10.31 -12.30
N THR A 206 -0.07 11.54 -12.01
CA THR A 206 -1.42 12.03 -12.34
C THR A 206 -1.68 12.03 -13.85
N ALA A 207 -0.66 12.26 -14.67
CA ALA A 207 -0.78 12.21 -16.14
C ALA A 207 -1.19 10.81 -16.65
N VAL A 208 -0.80 9.75 -15.95
CA VAL A 208 -1.13 8.36 -16.31
C VAL A 208 -2.33 7.82 -15.53
N LEU A 209 -2.44 8.13 -14.24
CA LEU A 209 -3.42 7.55 -13.34
C LEU A 209 -4.69 8.39 -13.17
N GLY A 210 -4.66 9.65 -13.60
CA GLY A 210 -5.81 10.56 -13.55
C GLY A 210 -6.37 10.74 -12.15
N THR A 211 -7.70 10.71 -12.05
CA THR A 211 -8.45 10.82 -10.79
C THR A 211 -8.42 9.55 -9.93
N HIS A 212 -7.92 8.45 -10.49
CA HIS A 212 -7.70 7.21 -9.73
C HIS A 212 -6.49 7.28 -8.81
N LEU A 213 -5.55 8.20 -9.05
CA LEU A 213 -4.53 8.56 -8.05
C LEU A 213 -5.21 9.39 -6.96
N LYS A 214 -5.50 8.76 -5.84
CA LYS A 214 -6.29 9.37 -4.75
C LYS A 214 -5.46 10.34 -3.92
N THR A 215 -6.08 11.44 -3.54
CA THR A 215 -5.59 12.28 -2.46
C THR A 215 -5.84 11.56 -1.13
N ARG A 216 -4.83 11.48 -0.29
CA ARG A 216 -4.91 10.93 1.07
C ARG A 216 -4.41 11.93 2.09
N ASP A 217 -4.83 11.78 3.31
CA ASP A 217 -4.35 12.62 4.40
C ASP A 217 -3.18 11.95 5.12
N ILE A 218 -2.12 12.70 5.32
CA ILE A 218 -0.98 12.31 6.15
C ILE A 218 -0.86 13.24 7.34
N LEU A 219 -0.56 12.71 8.51
CA LEU A 219 -0.30 13.50 9.70
C LEU A 219 1.18 13.91 9.72
N CYS A 220 1.43 15.20 9.78
CA CYS A 220 2.78 15.76 9.78
C CYS A 220 3.06 16.55 11.04
N SER A 221 4.27 16.43 11.56
CA SER A 221 4.82 17.39 12.50
C SER A 221 4.97 18.74 11.80
N MET A 222 4.36 19.78 12.36
CA MET A 222 4.32 21.11 11.76
C MET A 222 5.32 22.06 12.40
N THR A 223 5.57 21.92 13.71
CA THR A 223 6.52 22.74 14.46
C THR A 223 7.40 21.84 15.31
N MET A 224 8.69 22.15 15.30
CA MET A 224 9.66 21.54 16.20
C MET A 224 10.24 22.66 17.06
N THR A 225 10.46 22.37 18.34
CA THR A 225 11.18 23.34 19.17
C THR A 225 12.61 23.51 18.62
N PRO A 226 13.18 24.71 18.66
CA PRO A 226 14.51 24.98 18.11
C PRO A 226 15.65 24.20 18.78
N THR A 227 15.37 23.56 19.90
CA THR A 227 16.32 22.65 20.55
C THR A 227 16.36 21.32 19.81
N THR A 228 17.55 20.94 19.45
CA THR A 228 17.94 19.77 18.71
C THR A 228 17.12 18.51 19.04
N PRO A 229 16.38 17.92 18.09
CA PRO A 229 15.80 16.60 18.28
C PRO A 229 16.93 15.61 18.59
N SER A 230 16.76 14.82 19.63
CA SER A 230 17.76 13.84 20.04
C SER A 230 17.33 12.46 19.55
N MET A 231 18.26 11.69 19.02
CA MET A 231 18.03 10.31 18.56
C MET A 231 17.58 9.34 19.66
N ALA A 232 17.73 9.66 20.90
CA ALA A 232 17.51 8.69 22.00
C ALA A 232 16.32 9.07 22.85
N GLY A 233 15.10 9.11 22.32
CA GLY A 233 13.91 9.22 23.16
C GLY A 233 14.01 10.28 24.27
N ALA A 234 14.92 11.20 24.14
CA ALA A 234 15.18 12.22 25.11
C ALA A 234 13.96 13.11 25.16
N GLY A 235 13.41 13.22 26.28
CA GLY A 235 12.24 13.97 26.66
C GLY A 235 12.02 15.29 25.92
N ALA A 236 11.14 16.07 26.36
CA ALA A 236 10.54 17.30 25.84
C ALA A 236 11.35 18.24 24.89
N ASN A 237 12.65 18.07 24.75
CA ASN A 237 13.50 18.89 23.91
C ASN A 237 13.42 18.42 22.44
N GLY A 238 12.78 19.21 21.59
CA GLY A 238 12.66 18.93 20.18
C GLY A 238 11.36 18.21 19.76
N ALA A 239 10.42 18.00 20.68
CA ALA A 239 9.09 17.47 20.33
C ALA A 239 8.35 18.45 19.43
N SER A 240 7.54 17.91 18.52
CA SER A 240 6.59 18.74 17.81
C SER A 240 5.55 19.31 18.77
N THR A 241 5.31 20.61 18.65
CA THR A 241 4.29 21.31 19.44
C THR A 241 2.99 21.46 18.67
N ASN A 242 3.00 21.09 17.39
CA ASN A 242 1.82 21.18 16.54
C ASN A 242 1.86 20.11 15.46
N TRP A 243 0.71 19.49 15.20
CA TRP A 243 0.50 18.46 14.21
C TRP A 243 -0.60 18.86 13.27
N GLY A 244 -0.44 18.58 12.00
CA GLY A 244 -1.42 18.92 10.99
C GLY A 244 -1.61 17.84 9.95
N TRP A 245 -2.84 17.60 9.59
CA TRP A 245 -3.17 16.77 8.44
C TRP A 245 -2.85 17.51 7.14
N LYS A 246 -2.21 16.81 6.22
CA LYS A 246 -1.85 17.33 4.90
C LYS A 246 -2.38 16.39 3.82
N ALA A 247 -3.12 16.96 2.89
CA ALA A 247 -3.68 16.26 1.75
C ALA A 247 -2.61 16.12 0.66
N VAL A 248 -2.25 14.88 0.31
CA VAL A 248 -1.21 14.55 -0.67
C VAL A 248 -1.63 13.35 -1.52
N LYS A 249 -1.09 13.22 -2.72
CA LYS A 249 -1.26 12.02 -3.53
C LYS A 249 -0.09 11.05 -3.37
N ALA A 250 1.12 11.56 -3.17
CA ALA A 250 2.31 10.77 -2.87
C ALA A 250 3.03 11.33 -1.64
N ALA A 251 3.54 10.46 -0.79
CA ALA A 251 4.40 10.81 0.33
C ALA A 251 5.29 9.65 0.72
N LEU A 252 6.44 9.94 1.31
CA LEU A 252 7.27 8.91 1.92
C LEU A 252 6.52 8.22 3.07
N MET A 253 6.88 6.97 3.32
CA MET A 253 6.34 6.19 4.43
C MET A 253 6.97 6.62 5.76
N THR A 254 6.28 6.33 6.87
CA THR A 254 6.83 6.45 8.22
C THR A 254 7.61 5.18 8.61
N GLU A 255 8.41 5.25 9.69
CA GLU A 255 9.00 4.04 10.28
C GLU A 255 7.93 3.06 10.76
N VAL A 256 6.83 3.54 11.32
CA VAL A 256 5.73 2.69 11.78
C VAL A 256 5.11 1.93 10.61
N GLN A 257 4.91 2.58 9.46
CA GLN A 257 4.38 1.90 8.26
C GLN A 257 5.32 0.81 7.74
N VAL A 258 6.63 0.94 7.95
CA VAL A 258 7.62 -0.01 7.45
C VAL A 258 7.98 -1.07 8.49
N TYR A 259 8.26 -0.67 9.72
CA TYR A 259 8.78 -1.57 10.77
C TYR A 259 7.74 -1.94 11.83
N GLY A 260 6.60 -1.26 11.88
CA GLY A 260 5.56 -1.45 12.90
C GLY A 260 5.83 -0.70 14.20
N SER A 261 6.93 0.02 14.29
CA SER A 261 7.30 0.86 15.44
C SER A 261 8.26 1.95 15.00
N THR A 262 8.44 2.97 15.83
CA THR A 262 9.56 3.91 15.72
C THR A 262 10.85 3.19 16.14
N VAL A 263 11.95 3.45 15.43
CA VAL A 263 13.28 2.88 15.70
C VAL A 263 14.27 4.03 15.92
N TYR A 264 14.46 4.89 14.92
CA TYR A 264 15.31 6.08 14.99
C TYR A 264 14.55 7.36 15.29
N SER A 265 13.30 7.46 14.83
CA SER A 265 12.43 8.56 15.21
C SER A 265 11.85 8.35 16.61
N SER A 266 11.63 9.44 17.32
CA SER A 266 10.88 9.35 18.57
C SER A 266 9.39 9.52 18.32
N SER A 267 8.54 9.00 19.22
CA SER A 267 7.10 9.23 19.22
C SER A 267 6.73 10.71 19.28
N ASN A 268 7.67 11.58 19.63
CA ASN A 268 7.47 13.03 19.64
C ASN A 268 7.50 13.66 18.24
N PHE A 269 7.99 12.96 17.22
CA PHE A 269 8.10 13.45 15.84
C PHE A 269 7.34 12.61 14.84
N ASP A 270 7.02 11.39 15.20
CA ASP A 270 6.25 10.48 14.40
C ASP A 270 5.13 9.91 15.26
N VAL A 271 3.99 10.56 15.24
CA VAL A 271 2.81 10.10 15.99
C VAL A 271 2.07 8.98 15.26
N GLY A 272 2.45 8.69 14.04
CA GLY A 272 1.74 7.73 13.21
C GLY A 272 0.33 8.20 12.83
N GLU A 273 -0.13 7.75 11.69
CA GLU A 273 -1.50 7.95 11.21
C GLU A 273 -2.43 6.81 11.67
N GLY A 274 -1.99 6.06 12.61
CA GLY A 274 -2.38 4.76 13.09
C GLY A 274 -1.11 3.94 13.25
N TYR A 275 -1.04 3.09 14.24
CA TYR A 275 0.14 2.24 14.51
C TYR A 275 0.19 1.03 13.57
N GLU A 276 -0.25 1.20 12.33
CA GLU A 276 -0.36 0.10 11.38
C GLU A 276 0.86 0.02 10.48
N LYS A 277 1.58 -1.08 10.61
CA LYS A 277 2.56 -1.51 9.63
C LYS A 277 1.84 -1.85 8.33
N LEU A 278 2.38 -1.41 7.19
CA LEU A 278 1.84 -1.83 5.90
C LEU A 278 1.90 -3.35 5.77
N PRO A 279 0.81 -4.00 5.38
CA PRO A 279 0.70 -5.45 5.37
C PRO A 279 1.82 -6.15 4.59
N ILE A 280 2.30 -5.56 3.50
CA ILE A 280 3.39 -6.11 2.70
C ILE A 280 4.66 -6.39 3.52
N PHE A 281 5.00 -5.53 4.48
CA PHE A 281 6.21 -5.68 5.29
C PHE A 281 6.10 -6.76 6.38
N ASN A 282 4.98 -7.48 6.46
CA ASN A 282 4.88 -8.73 7.22
C ASN A 282 5.41 -9.93 6.42
N PHE A 283 5.56 -9.79 5.11
CA PHE A 283 5.96 -10.86 4.19
C PHE A 283 7.32 -10.63 3.54
N ILE A 284 7.69 -9.37 3.31
CA ILE A 284 8.97 -9.02 2.70
C ILE A 284 9.77 -8.07 3.59
N SER A 285 11.09 -8.17 3.50
CA SER A 285 11.98 -7.17 4.10
C SER A 285 11.84 -5.81 3.39
N PRO A 286 12.04 -4.69 4.08
CA PRO A 286 12.09 -3.35 3.47
C PRO A 286 13.22 -3.12 2.46
N VAL A 287 13.97 -4.14 2.11
CA VAL A 287 14.97 -4.10 1.02
C VAL A 287 14.26 -3.83 -0.29
N GLY A 288 14.51 -2.71 -0.93
CA GLY A 288 14.07 -2.47 -2.30
C GLY A 288 14.88 -3.28 -3.32
N GLN A 289 14.36 -3.41 -4.53
CA GLN A 289 15.17 -3.86 -5.66
C GLN A 289 16.40 -2.95 -5.78
N GLY A 290 17.58 -3.55 -5.97
CA GLY A 290 18.84 -2.80 -6.07
C GLY A 290 19.60 -2.58 -4.76
N ARG A 291 19.07 -3.03 -3.64
CA ARG A 291 19.77 -2.94 -2.31
C ARG A 291 20.32 -1.55 -2.03
N ALA A 292 19.52 -0.51 -2.18
CA ALA A 292 19.91 0.86 -1.89
C ALA A 292 19.16 1.41 -0.68
N HIS A 293 19.77 2.34 0.02
CA HIS A 293 19.07 3.12 1.06
C HIS A 293 17.93 3.92 0.44
N TRP A 294 16.87 4.14 1.22
CA TRP A 294 15.76 4.97 0.81
C TRP A 294 15.11 5.68 2.00
N TRP A 295 14.59 6.88 1.72
CA TRP A 295 14.06 7.77 2.73
C TRP A 295 12.74 7.33 3.34
N LEU A 296 12.61 7.58 4.64
CA LEU A 296 11.35 7.65 5.37
C LEU A 296 11.12 9.10 5.80
N ARG A 297 9.86 9.46 6.09
CA ARG A 297 9.51 10.84 6.46
C ARG A 297 9.71 11.17 7.94
N ALA A 298 10.01 10.19 8.77
CA ALA A 298 10.20 10.37 10.20
C ALA A 298 11.52 11.09 10.51
N VAL A 299 11.50 11.99 11.48
CA VAL A 299 12.68 12.76 11.93
C VAL A 299 13.46 11.95 12.95
N ALA A 300 14.74 11.76 12.72
CA ALA A 300 15.66 11.08 13.63
C ALA A 300 16.46 12.04 14.52
N SER A 301 16.85 13.22 13.99
CA SER A 301 17.55 14.26 14.74
C SER A 301 17.40 15.62 14.07
N SER A 302 18.06 16.65 14.58
CA SER A 302 18.05 18.00 13.98
C SER A 302 18.61 18.06 12.55
N SER A 303 19.32 17.00 12.10
CA SER A 303 19.96 16.95 10.80
C SER A 303 19.73 15.63 10.05
N HIS A 304 19.00 14.68 10.64
CA HIS A 304 18.80 13.35 10.06
C HIS A 304 17.32 12.99 9.98
N PHE A 305 16.94 12.40 8.85
CA PHE A 305 15.68 11.70 8.70
C PHE A 305 15.90 10.19 8.78
N ALA A 306 14.90 9.46 9.23
CA ALA A 306 14.90 8.01 9.20
C ALA A 306 14.99 7.50 7.76
N SER A 307 15.58 6.37 7.57
CA SER A 307 15.70 5.69 6.28
C SER A 307 15.65 4.17 6.47
N ALA A 308 15.41 3.46 5.38
CA ALA A 308 15.66 2.02 5.34
C ALA A 308 17.02 1.76 4.70
N GLY A 309 17.84 0.99 5.38
CA GLY A 309 19.16 0.62 4.93
C GLY A 309 19.16 -0.39 3.79
N TYR A 310 20.28 -0.55 3.11
CA TYR A 310 20.46 -1.42 1.92
C TYR A 310 20.11 -2.90 2.15
N SER A 311 20.08 -3.38 3.36
CA SER A 311 19.64 -4.74 3.72
C SER A 311 18.33 -4.78 4.50
N GLY A 312 17.59 -3.66 4.54
CA GLY A 312 16.25 -3.57 5.12
C GLY A 312 16.21 -3.24 6.61
N TYR A 313 17.35 -2.98 7.25
CA TYR A 313 17.38 -2.48 8.62
C TYR A 313 16.94 -1.01 8.69
N ALA A 314 16.45 -0.61 9.86
CA ALA A 314 16.20 0.80 10.12
C ALA A 314 17.52 1.56 10.21
N ASP A 315 17.56 2.76 9.65
CA ASP A 315 18.74 3.61 9.58
C ASP A 315 18.32 5.08 9.63
N ALA A 316 19.29 5.99 9.64
CA ALA A 316 19.07 7.42 9.55
C ALA A 316 20.16 8.08 8.70
N GLY A 317 19.74 8.97 7.82
CA GLY A 317 20.64 9.69 6.91
C GLY A 317 20.60 11.19 7.11
N GLY A 318 21.75 11.86 6.90
CA GLY A 318 21.80 13.32 6.91
C GLY A 318 20.91 13.93 5.85
N ALA A 319 20.14 14.94 6.20
CA ALA A 319 19.08 15.49 5.36
C ALA A 319 19.53 15.97 3.97
N SER A 320 20.80 16.39 3.84
CA SER A 320 21.41 16.81 2.57
C SER A 320 22.02 15.67 1.74
N HIS A 321 22.04 14.46 2.26
CA HIS A 321 22.52 13.30 1.49
C HIS A 321 21.46 12.87 0.49
N SER A 322 21.88 12.43 -0.69
CA SER A 322 20.97 11.85 -1.66
C SER A 322 20.71 10.37 -1.31
N SER A 323 19.47 10.00 -1.17
CA SER A 323 19.04 8.61 -0.96
C SER A 323 17.80 8.30 -1.80
N GLY A 324 17.44 7.03 -1.89
CA GLY A 324 16.34 6.57 -2.71
C GLY A 324 14.98 7.16 -2.31
N VAL A 325 14.14 7.39 -3.29
CA VAL A 325 12.78 7.92 -3.11
C VAL A 325 11.78 6.82 -3.44
N ARG A 326 11.01 6.40 -2.45
CA ARG A 326 9.98 5.35 -2.55
C ARG A 326 8.68 5.82 -1.90
N PRO A 327 7.85 6.57 -2.61
CA PRO A 327 6.59 7.06 -2.07
C PRO A 327 5.55 5.95 -1.94
N LEU A 328 4.60 6.15 -1.03
CA LEU A 328 3.33 5.46 -0.99
C LEU A 328 2.31 6.29 -1.75
N ILE A 329 1.58 5.65 -2.66
CA ILE A 329 0.41 6.20 -3.37
C ILE A 329 -0.81 5.32 -3.15
N VAL A 330 -1.98 5.87 -3.42
CA VAL A 330 -3.26 5.15 -3.34
C VAL A 330 -4.01 5.26 -4.65
N VAL A 331 -4.51 4.12 -5.12
CA VAL A 331 -5.23 4.00 -6.39
C VAL A 331 -6.59 3.31 -6.16
N GLY A 332 -7.66 3.84 -6.83
CA GLY A 332 -9.00 3.25 -6.72
C GLY A 332 -10.10 4.01 -7.45
#